data_5360ce375301ddacfa6c3271f221dcd5
#
_entry.id   5360ce375301ddacfa6c3271f221dcd5
#
_cell.length_a   1.000
_cell.length_b   1.000
_cell.length_c   1.000
_cell.angle_alpha   90.00
_cell.angle_beta   90.00
_cell.angle_gamma   90.00
#
_symmetry.space_group_name_H-M   'P 1'
#
loop_
_entity.id
_entity.type
_entity.pdbx_description
1 polymer ?
#
loop_
_entity_poly.entity_id
_entity_poly.type
_entity_poly.pdbx_seq_one_letter_code
_entity_poly.pdbx_strand_id
1 'polypeptide(L)'
;MKCDKHTMLLYAVTDRAWVGEQTLYQQVESALKGGATCVQLREKQLGDADFLQEAIQIHALCQQYGVPLFINDNVEVALQCHAEGIHVGQDDMAAAQVRQRVGDGVMIGVSAHTVQEALDAVAHGADYLGVGAVFATHTKTDVSEMPRQTLIDICNAVDVPVVAIGGIHKENILQLKGTGVDGVALVSAIFAAKDIEAECRELRALSEQIIK
;
A
#
# COMPACT_ATOMS: atom_id res chain seq x y z
N MET A 1 -4.23 7.63 -14.98
CA MET A 1 -3.16 6.61 -15.22
C MET A 1 -3.75 5.28 -14.78
N LYS A 2 -3.55 4.16 -15.49
CA LYS A 2 -4.01 2.85 -15.00
C LYS A 2 -2.93 2.27 -14.08
N CYS A 3 -3.34 1.72 -12.95
CA CYS A 3 -2.44 1.01 -12.05
C CYS A 3 -1.98 -0.30 -12.72
N ASP A 4 -0.67 -0.51 -12.80
CA ASP A 4 -0.11 -1.76 -13.32
C ASP A 4 0.00 -2.78 -12.17
N LYS A 5 -0.35 -4.05 -12.44
CA LYS A 5 -0.23 -5.15 -11.49
C LYS A 5 1.20 -5.32 -10.97
N HIS A 6 2.21 -5.14 -11.83
CA HIS A 6 3.62 -5.20 -11.40
C HIS A 6 3.99 -4.10 -10.40
N THR A 7 3.35 -2.93 -10.48
CA THR A 7 3.52 -1.87 -9.48
C THR A 7 3.06 -2.32 -8.09
N MET A 8 2.05 -3.18 -8.01
CA MET A 8 1.46 -3.63 -6.75
C MET A 8 2.15 -4.85 -6.12
N LEU A 9 3.20 -5.42 -6.72
CA LEU A 9 3.81 -6.68 -6.31
C LEU A 9 4.33 -6.67 -4.87
N LEU A 10 5.13 -5.66 -4.48
CA LEU A 10 5.66 -5.48 -3.13
C LEU A 10 5.48 -4.01 -2.71
N TYR A 11 4.44 -3.75 -1.98
CA TYR A 11 4.01 -2.43 -1.57
C TYR A 11 4.49 -2.13 -0.15
N ALA A 12 5.49 -1.28 0.00
CA ALA A 12 6.02 -0.86 1.29
C ALA A 12 5.17 0.28 1.87
N VAL A 13 4.50 0.05 2.99
CA VAL A 13 3.67 1.05 3.69
C VAL A 13 4.39 1.49 4.95
N THR A 14 4.76 2.78 5.04
CA THR A 14 5.52 3.31 6.17
C THR A 14 4.68 3.40 7.44
N ASP A 15 5.35 3.28 8.59
CA ASP A 15 4.77 3.61 9.89
C ASP A 15 5.88 4.12 10.82
N ARG A 16 5.69 5.32 11.35
CA ARG A 16 6.65 6.00 12.23
C ARG A 16 6.95 5.23 13.53
N ALA A 17 6.07 4.33 13.93
CA ALA A 17 6.30 3.47 15.10
C ALA A 17 7.57 2.59 14.97
N TRP A 18 8.05 2.34 13.76
CA TRP A 18 9.23 1.53 13.46
C TRP A 18 10.49 2.34 13.17
N VAL A 19 10.42 3.67 13.24
CA VAL A 19 11.59 4.54 13.10
C VAL A 19 12.43 4.43 14.38
N GLY A 20 13.61 3.82 14.26
CA GLY A 20 14.57 3.64 15.34
C GLY A 20 15.78 4.56 15.19
N GLU A 21 16.98 4.00 15.02
CA GLU A 21 18.21 4.76 14.77
C GLU A 21 18.28 5.33 13.35
N GLN A 22 17.62 4.68 12.39
CA GLN A 22 17.52 5.16 11.01
C GLN A 22 16.40 6.20 10.88
N THR A 23 16.58 7.18 9.99
CA THR A 23 15.48 8.07 9.58
C THR A 23 14.48 7.32 8.71
N LEU A 24 13.23 7.82 8.59
CA LEU A 24 12.25 7.24 7.67
C LEU A 24 12.76 7.23 6.23
N TYR A 25 13.48 8.27 5.82
CA TYR A 25 14.14 8.35 4.50
C TYR A 25 15.10 7.16 4.27
N GLN A 26 15.98 6.88 5.23
CA GLN A 26 16.93 5.76 5.14
C GLN A 26 16.23 4.40 5.10
N GLN A 27 15.14 4.23 5.86
CA GLN A 27 14.35 3.01 5.84
C GLN A 27 13.66 2.80 4.49
N VAL A 28 13.05 3.85 3.91
CA VAL A 28 12.44 3.78 2.58
C VAL A 28 13.50 3.51 1.51
N GLU A 29 14.67 4.14 1.59
CA GLU A 29 15.76 3.86 0.65
C GLU A 29 16.20 2.39 0.70
N SER A 30 16.32 1.81 1.90
CA SER A 30 16.63 0.39 2.07
C SER A 30 15.55 -0.51 1.48
N ALA A 31 14.26 -0.17 1.67
CA ALA A 31 13.15 -0.91 1.07
C ALA A 31 13.18 -0.86 -0.48
N LEU A 32 13.48 0.31 -1.05
CA LEU A 32 13.63 0.48 -2.51
C LEU A 32 14.81 -0.33 -3.06
N LYS A 33 15.97 -0.31 -2.39
CA LYS A 33 17.15 -1.15 -2.73
C LYS A 33 16.83 -2.65 -2.65
N GLY A 34 15.98 -3.03 -1.71
CA GLY A 34 15.47 -4.40 -1.55
C GLY A 34 14.42 -4.81 -2.59
N GLY A 35 13.94 -3.87 -3.40
CA GLY A 35 13.05 -4.15 -4.51
C GLY A 35 11.56 -3.91 -4.22
N ALA A 36 11.21 -3.05 -3.27
CA ALA A 36 9.84 -2.53 -3.16
C ALA A 36 9.41 -1.92 -4.49
N THR A 37 8.20 -2.25 -4.95
CA THR A 37 7.68 -1.83 -6.26
C THR A 37 6.80 -0.60 -6.21
N CYS A 38 6.32 -0.25 -5.02
CA CYS A 38 5.70 1.04 -4.72
C CYS A 38 5.83 1.33 -3.22
N VAL A 39 5.70 2.59 -2.86
CA VAL A 39 5.79 3.07 -1.48
C VAL A 39 4.51 3.83 -1.12
N GLN A 40 3.99 3.61 0.08
CA GLN A 40 2.95 4.46 0.67
C GLN A 40 3.54 5.20 1.86
N LEU A 41 3.53 6.51 1.81
CA LEU A 41 3.86 7.34 2.95
C LEU A 41 2.61 7.52 3.81
N ARG A 42 2.61 6.82 4.95
CA ARG A 42 1.56 6.88 5.95
C ARG A 42 2.07 7.65 7.17
N GLU A 43 1.43 8.79 7.42
CA GLU A 43 1.77 9.66 8.54
C GLU A 43 0.50 10.01 9.33
N LYS A 44 0.57 9.86 10.65
CA LYS A 44 -0.57 10.10 11.56
C LYS A 44 -0.24 11.07 12.70
N GLN A 45 0.99 11.56 12.76
CA GLN A 45 1.50 12.33 13.90
C GLN A 45 2.00 13.74 13.52
N LEU A 46 2.44 13.94 12.26
CA LEU A 46 2.92 15.22 11.79
C LEU A 46 1.78 16.15 11.43
N GLY A 47 2.03 17.47 11.59
CA GLY A 47 1.19 18.50 10.99
C GLY A 47 1.38 18.55 9.46
N ASP A 48 0.42 19.13 8.76
CA ASP A 48 0.38 19.14 7.28
C ASP A 48 1.67 19.69 6.64
N ALA A 49 2.27 20.73 7.22
CA ALA A 49 3.50 21.33 6.67
C ALA A 49 4.71 20.36 6.75
N ASP A 50 4.89 19.70 7.88
CA ASP A 50 5.97 18.74 8.09
C ASP A 50 5.73 17.46 7.26
N PHE A 51 4.46 17.00 7.19
CA PHE A 51 4.08 15.89 6.33
C PHE A 51 4.38 16.19 4.85
N LEU A 52 4.06 17.39 4.38
CA LEU A 52 4.37 17.80 3.01
C LEU A 52 5.88 17.81 2.73
N GLN A 53 6.68 18.34 3.66
CA GLN A 53 8.15 18.35 3.50
C GLN A 53 8.71 16.91 3.44
N GLU A 54 8.25 16.02 4.29
CA GLU A 54 8.64 14.61 4.26
C GLU A 54 8.19 13.93 2.95
N ALA A 55 6.95 14.20 2.50
CA ALA A 55 6.41 13.67 1.25
C ALA A 55 7.23 14.10 0.03
N ILE A 56 7.65 15.37 -0.04
CA ILE A 56 8.52 15.86 -1.12
C ILE A 56 9.88 15.13 -1.15
N GLN A 57 10.49 14.89 0.01
CA GLN A 57 11.76 14.18 0.11
C GLN A 57 11.64 12.71 -0.29
N ILE A 58 10.61 12.04 0.19
CA ILE A 58 10.34 10.63 -0.13
C ILE A 58 9.93 10.48 -1.61
N HIS A 59 9.17 11.42 -2.18
CA HIS A 59 8.84 11.40 -3.60
C HIS A 59 10.09 11.53 -4.48
N ALA A 60 10.96 12.49 -4.18
CA ALA A 60 12.23 12.64 -4.90
C ALA A 60 13.11 11.36 -4.82
N LEU A 61 13.09 10.68 -3.67
CA LEU A 61 13.77 9.40 -3.51
C LEU A 61 13.12 8.31 -4.38
N CYS A 62 11.80 8.16 -4.32
CA CYS A 62 11.06 7.17 -5.12
C CYS A 62 11.30 7.36 -6.61
N GLN A 63 11.35 8.61 -7.09
CA GLN A 63 11.64 8.94 -8.50
C GLN A 63 13.04 8.46 -8.93
N GLN A 64 14.06 8.53 -8.06
CA GLN A 64 15.42 8.03 -8.38
C GLN A 64 15.43 6.51 -8.64
N TYR A 65 14.51 5.77 -8.04
CA TYR A 65 14.35 4.32 -8.22
C TYR A 65 13.29 3.95 -9.27
N GLY A 66 12.58 4.94 -9.84
CA GLY A 66 11.49 4.70 -10.79
C GLY A 66 10.26 4.02 -10.16
N VAL A 67 10.05 4.24 -8.87
CA VAL A 67 8.99 3.62 -8.06
C VAL A 67 7.96 4.68 -7.68
N PRO A 68 6.64 4.45 -7.88
CA PRO A 68 5.62 5.44 -7.53
C PRO A 68 5.45 5.59 -6.03
N LEU A 69 5.15 6.83 -5.61
CA LEU A 69 4.75 7.18 -4.26
C LEU A 69 3.23 7.33 -4.16
N PHE A 70 2.65 6.75 -3.12
CA PHE A 70 1.26 6.95 -2.71
C PHE A 70 1.23 7.68 -1.36
N ILE A 71 0.34 8.67 -1.22
CA ILE A 71 0.09 9.34 0.07
C ILE A 71 -1.13 8.71 0.73
N ASN A 72 -1.04 8.43 2.03
CA ASN A 72 -2.17 7.91 2.78
C ASN A 72 -3.10 9.07 3.22
N ASP A 73 -4.38 9.00 2.90
CA ASP A 73 -5.52 9.85 3.30
C ASP A 73 -5.44 11.33 2.88
N ASN A 74 -4.28 11.97 2.89
CA ASN A 74 -4.15 13.41 2.70
C ASN A 74 -4.06 13.80 1.21
N VAL A 75 -5.20 14.20 0.62
CA VAL A 75 -5.31 14.61 -0.79
C VAL A 75 -4.46 15.85 -1.10
N GLU A 76 -4.42 16.82 -0.18
CA GLU A 76 -3.66 18.06 -0.38
C GLU A 76 -2.16 17.80 -0.45
N VAL A 77 -1.63 16.98 0.45
CA VAL A 77 -0.22 16.58 0.44
C VAL A 77 0.09 15.81 -0.86
N ALA A 78 -0.79 14.88 -1.29
CA ALA A 78 -0.60 14.13 -2.53
C ALA A 78 -0.48 15.05 -3.75
N LEU A 79 -1.36 16.04 -3.86
CA LEU A 79 -1.33 17.02 -4.96
C LEU A 79 -0.10 17.92 -4.90
N GLN A 80 0.26 18.44 -3.73
CA GLN A 80 1.35 19.39 -3.57
C GLN A 80 2.74 18.74 -3.72
N CYS A 81 2.91 17.48 -3.33
CA CYS A 81 4.16 16.74 -3.56
C CYS A 81 4.21 16.04 -4.93
N HIS A 82 3.15 16.15 -5.74
CA HIS A 82 3.03 15.50 -7.04
C HIS A 82 3.14 13.97 -6.98
N ALA A 83 2.61 13.33 -5.92
CA ALA A 83 2.61 11.88 -5.80
C ALA A 83 1.83 11.23 -6.95
N GLU A 84 2.26 10.05 -7.38
CA GLU A 84 1.60 9.26 -8.41
C GLU A 84 0.26 8.68 -7.97
N GLY A 85 0.04 8.59 -6.63
CA GLY A 85 -1.22 8.06 -6.10
C GLY A 85 -1.57 8.51 -4.70
N ILE A 86 -2.80 8.21 -4.33
CA ILE A 86 -3.35 8.36 -2.98
C ILE A 86 -4.05 7.07 -2.58
N HIS A 87 -3.96 6.71 -1.30
CA HIS A 87 -4.71 5.59 -0.73
C HIS A 87 -5.62 6.08 0.38
N VAL A 88 -6.91 5.72 0.32
CA VAL A 88 -7.92 6.11 1.31
C VAL A 88 -8.62 4.89 1.92
N GLY A 89 -9.03 4.99 3.18
CA GLY A 89 -9.87 4.01 3.86
C GLY A 89 -11.37 4.28 3.66
N GLN A 90 -12.21 3.47 4.31
CA GLN A 90 -13.68 3.59 4.23
C GLN A 90 -14.22 4.83 4.97
N ASP A 91 -13.53 5.25 6.03
CA ASP A 91 -13.91 6.41 6.87
C ASP A 91 -13.32 7.74 6.37
N ASP A 92 -12.48 7.68 5.32
CA ASP A 92 -11.82 8.84 4.74
C ASP A 92 -12.70 9.50 3.66
N MET A 93 -12.12 10.40 2.88
CA MET A 93 -12.82 11.03 1.76
C MET A 93 -13.24 9.95 0.74
N ALA A 94 -14.52 9.88 0.41
CA ALA A 94 -15.03 8.91 -0.54
C ALA A 94 -14.27 8.95 -1.89
N ALA A 95 -14.00 7.79 -2.48
CA ALA A 95 -13.22 7.66 -3.72
C ALA A 95 -13.70 8.60 -4.85
N ALA A 96 -15.02 8.77 -5.01
CA ALA A 96 -15.58 9.69 -5.98
C ALA A 96 -15.19 11.17 -5.75
N GLN A 97 -15.13 11.60 -4.49
CA GLN A 97 -14.71 12.96 -4.14
C GLN A 97 -13.19 13.12 -4.35
N VAL A 98 -12.41 12.11 -4.00
CA VAL A 98 -10.97 12.08 -4.30
C VAL A 98 -10.76 12.21 -5.81
N ARG A 99 -11.45 11.39 -6.62
CA ARG A 99 -11.36 11.43 -8.09
C ARG A 99 -11.70 12.82 -8.66
N GLN A 100 -12.73 13.48 -8.15
CA GLN A 100 -13.09 14.85 -8.58
C GLN A 100 -11.97 15.86 -8.29
N ARG A 101 -11.21 15.68 -7.20
CA ARG A 101 -10.12 16.59 -6.81
C ARG A 101 -8.82 16.32 -7.56
N VAL A 102 -8.45 15.06 -7.73
CA VAL A 102 -7.14 14.68 -8.29
C VAL A 102 -7.17 14.47 -9.81
N GLY A 103 -8.36 14.34 -10.41
CA GLY A 103 -8.51 14.05 -11.86
C GLY A 103 -8.00 12.65 -12.21
N ASP A 104 -7.80 12.38 -13.52
CA ASP A 104 -7.41 11.06 -14.05
C ASP A 104 -5.88 10.82 -14.00
N GLY A 105 -5.12 11.83 -13.59
CA GLY A 105 -3.65 11.78 -13.56
C GLY A 105 -3.05 11.09 -12.33
N VAL A 106 -3.84 10.91 -11.26
CA VAL A 106 -3.41 10.34 -9.98
C VAL A 106 -4.13 9.03 -9.73
N MET A 107 -3.40 7.98 -9.35
CA MET A 107 -3.97 6.67 -9.01
C MET A 107 -4.67 6.73 -7.64
N ILE A 108 -5.83 6.10 -7.52
CA ILE A 108 -6.58 6.01 -6.27
C ILE A 108 -6.63 4.57 -5.80
N GLY A 109 -6.07 4.30 -4.62
CA GLY A 109 -6.25 3.05 -3.91
C GLY A 109 -7.32 3.19 -2.83
N VAL A 110 -8.11 2.14 -2.65
CA VAL A 110 -9.15 2.10 -1.62
C VAL A 110 -9.04 0.82 -0.80
N SER A 111 -9.14 0.95 0.53
CA SER A 111 -9.25 -0.22 1.41
C SER A 111 -10.63 -0.86 1.25
N ALA A 112 -10.72 -2.19 1.17
CA ALA A 112 -11.98 -2.93 1.14
C ALA A 112 -11.92 -4.19 2.01
N HIS A 113 -13.04 -4.52 2.66
CA HIS A 113 -13.19 -5.66 3.59
C HIS A 113 -14.27 -6.63 3.13
N THR A 114 -15.12 -6.20 2.20
CA THR A 114 -16.23 -6.98 1.64
C THR A 114 -16.28 -6.85 0.12
N VAL A 115 -16.94 -7.81 -0.54
CA VAL A 115 -17.16 -7.74 -2.01
C VAL A 115 -17.93 -6.48 -2.39
N GLN A 116 -18.92 -6.08 -1.58
CA GLN A 116 -19.71 -4.88 -1.87
C GLN A 116 -18.86 -3.61 -1.81
N GLU A 117 -18.03 -3.45 -0.75
CA GLU A 117 -17.09 -2.31 -0.66
C GLU A 117 -16.12 -2.28 -1.83
N ALA A 118 -15.63 -3.44 -2.28
CA ALA A 118 -14.73 -3.54 -3.42
C ALA A 118 -15.41 -3.07 -4.73
N LEU A 119 -16.64 -3.54 -5.00
CA LEU A 119 -17.42 -3.13 -6.17
C LEU A 119 -17.75 -1.63 -6.13
N ASP A 120 -18.15 -1.12 -4.97
CA ASP A 120 -18.47 0.30 -4.79
C ASP A 120 -17.22 1.18 -4.99
N ALA A 121 -16.08 0.77 -4.45
CA ALA A 121 -14.81 1.49 -4.64
C ALA A 121 -14.44 1.58 -6.12
N VAL A 122 -14.53 0.47 -6.86
CA VAL A 122 -14.23 0.45 -8.31
C VAL A 122 -15.23 1.30 -9.09
N ALA A 123 -16.53 1.22 -8.79
CA ALA A 123 -17.57 2.05 -9.42
C ALA A 123 -17.34 3.56 -9.18
N HIS A 124 -16.70 3.93 -8.08
CA HIS A 124 -16.35 5.29 -7.71
C HIS A 124 -14.93 5.73 -8.10
N GLY A 125 -14.23 4.91 -8.90
CA GLY A 125 -12.99 5.32 -9.55
C GLY A 125 -11.71 4.88 -8.84
N ALA A 126 -11.75 3.83 -8.00
CA ALA A 126 -10.54 3.20 -7.49
C ALA A 126 -9.76 2.53 -8.63
N ASP A 127 -8.44 2.72 -8.66
CA ASP A 127 -7.52 2.12 -9.62
C ASP A 127 -6.91 0.81 -9.09
N TYR A 128 -6.92 0.60 -7.77
CA TYR A 128 -6.56 -0.65 -7.10
C TYR A 128 -7.22 -0.75 -5.73
N LEU A 129 -7.22 -1.94 -5.15
CA LEU A 129 -7.78 -2.19 -3.83
C LEU A 129 -6.72 -2.73 -2.86
N GLY A 130 -6.75 -2.23 -1.61
CA GLY A 130 -6.06 -2.83 -0.48
C GLY A 130 -7.05 -3.68 0.34
N VAL A 131 -6.85 -4.99 0.38
CA VAL A 131 -7.83 -5.93 0.97
C VAL A 131 -7.24 -6.64 2.18
N GLY A 132 -7.89 -6.52 3.32
CA GLY A 132 -7.44 -7.13 4.58
C GLY A 132 -8.29 -6.73 5.80
N ALA A 133 -7.89 -7.11 7.05
CA ALA A 133 -6.62 -7.80 7.34
C ALA A 133 -6.72 -9.29 6.98
N VAL A 134 -5.75 -9.79 6.19
CA VAL A 134 -5.77 -11.21 5.76
C VAL A 134 -5.22 -12.18 6.80
N PHE A 135 -4.46 -11.67 7.77
CA PHE A 135 -4.01 -12.38 8.97
C PHE A 135 -4.11 -11.45 10.17
N ALA A 136 -4.09 -12.02 11.37
CA ALA A 136 -4.09 -11.24 12.63
C ALA A 136 -2.94 -10.21 12.63
N THR A 137 -3.23 -8.98 13.01
CA THR A 137 -2.28 -7.86 12.98
C THR A 137 -2.40 -7.00 14.23
N HIS A 138 -1.28 -6.38 14.63
CA HIS A 138 -1.22 -5.39 15.70
C HIS A 138 -0.99 -3.96 15.18
N THR A 139 -0.80 -3.77 13.88
CA THR A 139 -0.54 -2.45 13.27
C THR A 139 -1.80 -1.58 13.23
N LYS A 140 -2.98 -2.21 13.00
CA LYS A 140 -4.29 -1.60 13.21
C LYS A 140 -5.06 -2.46 14.19
N THR A 141 -5.62 -1.87 15.24
CA THR A 141 -6.31 -2.56 16.33
C THR A 141 -7.82 -2.72 16.10
N ASP A 142 -8.33 -2.08 15.07
CA ASP A 142 -9.76 -1.95 14.72
C ASP A 142 -10.19 -2.88 13.56
N VAL A 143 -9.30 -3.73 13.07
CA VAL A 143 -9.59 -4.68 11.98
C VAL A 143 -9.54 -6.13 12.45
N SER A 144 -10.56 -6.90 12.12
CA SER A 144 -10.61 -8.35 12.32
C SER A 144 -9.98 -9.09 11.13
N GLU A 145 -9.48 -10.30 11.39
CA GLU A 145 -8.98 -11.18 10.33
C GLU A 145 -10.11 -11.56 9.36
N MET A 146 -9.84 -11.42 8.08
CA MET A 146 -10.76 -11.73 6.99
C MET A 146 -10.70 -13.21 6.63
N PRO A 147 -11.85 -13.89 6.41
CA PRO A 147 -11.84 -15.23 5.84
C PRO A 147 -11.15 -15.26 4.47
N ARG A 148 -10.28 -16.25 4.24
CA ARG A 148 -9.57 -16.41 2.96
C ARG A 148 -10.53 -16.45 1.75
N GLN A 149 -11.72 -17.02 1.91
CA GLN A 149 -12.74 -17.06 0.85
C GLN A 149 -13.22 -15.67 0.46
N THR A 150 -13.38 -14.75 1.42
CA THR A 150 -13.77 -13.36 1.13
C THR A 150 -12.72 -12.66 0.25
N LEU A 151 -11.41 -12.88 0.52
CA LEU A 151 -10.34 -12.36 -0.34
C LEU A 151 -10.45 -12.90 -1.78
N ILE A 152 -10.68 -14.21 -1.94
CA ILE A 152 -10.88 -14.84 -3.25
C ILE A 152 -12.10 -14.25 -3.97
N ASP A 153 -13.20 -14.08 -3.26
CA ASP A 153 -14.45 -13.54 -3.81
C ASP A 153 -14.26 -12.09 -4.28
N ILE A 154 -13.51 -11.27 -3.53
CA ILE A 154 -13.15 -9.91 -3.93
C ILE A 154 -12.29 -9.94 -5.19
N CYS A 155 -11.23 -10.75 -5.21
CA CYS A 155 -10.34 -10.84 -6.38
C CYS A 155 -11.06 -11.30 -7.66
N ASN A 156 -12.12 -12.11 -7.52
CA ASN A 156 -12.94 -12.56 -8.65
C ASN A 156 -14.00 -11.54 -9.08
N ALA A 157 -14.36 -10.61 -8.21
CA ALA A 157 -15.43 -9.64 -8.45
C ALA A 157 -14.97 -8.38 -9.16
N VAL A 158 -13.64 -8.09 -9.19
CA VAL A 158 -13.09 -6.84 -9.72
C VAL A 158 -12.00 -7.08 -10.77
N ASP A 159 -11.84 -6.12 -11.69
CA ASP A 159 -10.82 -6.16 -12.74
C ASP A 159 -9.57 -5.30 -12.40
N VAL A 160 -9.64 -4.49 -11.33
CA VAL A 160 -8.51 -3.69 -10.86
C VAL A 160 -7.55 -4.54 -10.01
N PRO A 161 -6.26 -4.16 -9.91
CA PRO A 161 -5.32 -4.87 -9.05
C PRO A 161 -5.78 -4.95 -7.60
N VAL A 162 -5.58 -6.11 -6.97
CA VAL A 162 -5.89 -6.35 -5.56
C VAL A 162 -4.60 -6.67 -4.80
N VAL A 163 -4.35 -5.90 -3.74
CA VAL A 163 -3.19 -6.06 -2.85
C VAL A 163 -3.65 -6.57 -1.50
N ALA A 164 -3.15 -7.71 -1.06
CA ALA A 164 -3.43 -8.21 0.29
C ALA A 164 -2.66 -7.42 1.34
N ILE A 165 -3.32 -7.08 2.46
CA ILE A 165 -2.69 -6.35 3.58
C ILE A 165 -3.13 -6.94 4.92
N GLY A 166 -2.28 -6.77 5.95
CA GLY A 166 -2.56 -7.10 7.35
C GLY A 166 -1.97 -8.44 7.77
N GLY A 167 -1.02 -8.39 8.72
CA GLY A 167 -0.40 -9.56 9.35
C GLY A 167 0.45 -10.44 8.44
N ILE A 168 0.79 -9.97 7.24
CA ILE A 168 1.59 -10.73 6.27
C ILE A 168 3.08 -10.60 6.63
N HIS A 169 3.77 -11.73 6.61
CA HIS A 169 5.22 -11.85 6.80
C HIS A 169 5.75 -13.08 6.04
N LYS A 170 7.05 -13.26 5.96
CA LYS A 170 7.67 -14.31 5.12
C LYS A 170 7.23 -15.74 5.44
N GLU A 171 6.83 -16.02 6.68
CA GLU A 171 6.40 -17.36 7.11
C GLU A 171 4.96 -17.68 6.68
N ASN A 172 4.14 -16.68 6.33
CA ASN A 172 2.74 -16.89 5.95
C ASN A 172 2.36 -16.40 4.55
N ILE A 173 3.18 -15.57 3.90
CA ILE A 173 2.88 -14.97 2.58
C ILE A 173 2.50 -16.01 1.53
N LEU A 174 3.15 -17.20 1.52
CA LEU A 174 2.84 -18.26 0.55
C LEU A 174 1.44 -18.86 0.71
N GLN A 175 0.76 -18.63 1.84
CA GLN A 175 -0.64 -19.03 2.02
C GLN A 175 -1.59 -18.21 1.14
N LEU A 176 -1.14 -17.08 0.60
CA LEU A 176 -1.92 -16.27 -0.34
C LEU A 176 -1.94 -16.82 -1.77
N LYS A 177 -1.12 -17.84 -2.06
CA LYS A 177 -1.09 -18.46 -3.40
C LYS A 177 -2.48 -19.00 -3.77
N GLY A 178 -2.92 -18.65 -4.99
CA GLY A 178 -4.23 -19.07 -5.53
C GLY A 178 -5.42 -18.26 -4.98
N THR A 179 -5.20 -17.13 -4.29
CA THR A 179 -6.28 -16.22 -3.92
C THR A 179 -6.65 -15.23 -5.03
N GLY A 180 -5.77 -15.01 -6.00
CA GLY A 180 -5.97 -14.07 -7.10
C GLY A 180 -5.41 -12.68 -6.84
N VAL A 181 -4.70 -12.46 -5.72
CA VAL A 181 -4.05 -11.17 -5.44
C VAL A 181 -2.92 -10.88 -6.44
N ASP A 182 -2.69 -9.61 -6.70
CA ASP A 182 -1.65 -9.10 -7.59
C ASP A 182 -0.39 -8.66 -6.82
N GLY A 183 -0.42 -8.71 -5.48
CA GLY A 183 0.70 -8.40 -4.62
C GLY A 183 0.33 -8.28 -3.15
N VAL A 184 1.27 -7.77 -2.36
CA VAL A 184 1.12 -7.59 -0.90
C VAL A 184 1.55 -6.20 -0.44
N ALA A 185 0.82 -5.63 0.51
CA ALA A 185 1.18 -4.40 1.20
C ALA A 185 1.65 -4.72 2.63
N LEU A 186 2.85 -4.28 2.95
CA LEU A 186 3.57 -4.68 4.16
C LEU A 186 4.01 -3.45 4.96
N VAL A 187 3.80 -3.49 6.26
CA VAL A 187 4.23 -2.46 7.21
C VAL A 187 5.36 -3.03 8.08
N SER A 188 5.01 -3.70 9.17
CA SER A 188 5.97 -4.21 10.16
C SER A 188 6.91 -5.27 9.60
N ALA A 189 6.47 -6.10 8.67
CA ALA A 189 7.33 -7.10 8.04
C ALA A 189 8.54 -6.46 7.33
N ILE A 190 8.40 -5.25 6.83
CA ILE A 190 9.49 -4.47 6.23
C ILE A 190 10.19 -3.61 7.28
N PHE A 191 9.44 -2.69 7.91
CA PHE A 191 10.04 -1.59 8.68
C PHE A 191 10.47 -1.97 10.11
N ALA A 192 10.01 -3.11 10.64
CA ALA A 192 10.52 -3.68 11.90
C ALA A 192 11.75 -4.59 11.70
N ALA A 193 12.16 -4.88 10.46
CA ALA A 193 13.29 -5.73 10.17
C ALA A 193 14.62 -5.06 10.53
N LYS A 194 15.59 -5.85 11.03
CA LYS A 194 16.95 -5.35 11.31
C LYS A 194 17.70 -4.96 10.04
N ASP A 195 17.46 -5.68 8.95
CA ASP A 195 17.99 -5.43 7.62
C ASP A 195 16.84 -5.33 6.64
N ILE A 196 16.35 -4.11 6.46
CA ILE A 196 15.18 -3.80 5.62
C ILE A 196 15.44 -4.19 4.15
N GLU A 197 16.66 -3.98 3.65
CA GLU A 197 16.99 -4.30 2.25
C GLU A 197 16.96 -5.82 2.02
N ALA A 198 17.58 -6.60 2.90
CA ALA A 198 17.57 -8.06 2.79
C ALA A 198 16.16 -8.64 2.93
N GLU A 199 15.37 -8.14 3.90
CA GLU A 199 13.99 -8.58 4.12
C GLU A 199 13.09 -8.25 2.91
N CYS A 200 13.19 -7.04 2.35
CA CYS A 200 12.44 -6.69 1.12
C CYS A 200 12.81 -7.57 -0.06
N ARG A 201 14.08 -7.93 -0.21
CA ARG A 201 14.53 -8.83 -1.30
C ARG A 201 13.91 -10.21 -1.16
N GLU A 202 13.86 -10.75 0.05
CA GLU A 202 13.22 -12.05 0.34
C GLU A 202 11.70 -11.96 0.12
N LEU A 203 11.04 -10.95 0.68
CA LEU A 203 9.60 -10.73 0.54
C LEU A 203 9.19 -10.53 -0.93
N ARG A 204 9.99 -9.83 -1.73
CA ARG A 204 9.75 -9.69 -3.17
C ARG A 204 9.78 -11.04 -3.89
N ALA A 205 10.80 -11.86 -3.64
CA ALA A 205 10.92 -13.19 -4.24
C ALA A 205 9.75 -14.12 -3.83
N LEU A 206 9.22 -13.97 -2.62
CA LEU A 206 8.03 -14.67 -2.17
C LEU A 206 6.76 -14.13 -2.80
N SER A 207 6.64 -12.80 -2.97
CA SER A 207 5.50 -12.16 -3.64
C SER A 207 5.37 -12.63 -5.10
N GLU A 208 6.48 -12.80 -5.81
CA GLU A 208 6.49 -13.33 -7.18
C GLU A 208 5.93 -14.76 -7.27
N GLN A 209 5.93 -15.53 -6.17
CA GLN A 209 5.43 -16.91 -6.15
C GLN A 209 3.93 -17.02 -5.86
N ILE A 210 3.31 -15.96 -5.37
CA ILE A 210 1.86 -15.95 -5.04
C ILE A 210 1.01 -15.37 -6.15
N ILE A 211 1.56 -14.51 -6.98
CA ILE A 211 0.90 -13.96 -8.16
C ILE A 211 0.94 -14.95 -9.32
N LYS A 212 0.05 -14.79 -10.27
CA LYS A 212 -0.01 -15.62 -11.50
C LYS A 212 0.90 -15.08 -12.59
#